data_b4b54c59a9f70f1f5f72df3ecbc7d071
#
_entry.id   b4b54c59a9f70f1f5f72df3ecbc7d071
#
_cell.length_a   1.000
_cell.length_b   1.000
_cell.length_c   1.000
_cell.angle_alpha   90.00
_cell.angle_beta   90.00
_cell.angle_gamma   90.00
#
_symmetry.space_group_name_H-M   'P 1'
#
loop_
_entity.id
_entity.type
_entity.pdbx_description
1 polymer ?
#
loop_
_entity_poly.entity_id
_entity_poly.type
_entity_poly.pdbx_seq_one_letter_code
_entity_poly.pdbx_strand_id
1 'polypeptide(L)'
;MTGFWKLILTAAAALPVLAACDDGTVTPAAPELGEITVSQEKIGVGHQIVLTVEDKTPVVGNLYSIDPVWTINGSEILELYTSCTMYGGKGRYTCYYVPMNTGTMEVILNVGMRFNDAPAGYEEQSASTTVRLEVVECDARSSFWGDSAAITMYREPGLVKRGSSDVYIGEGSSSISGITNYNINSVDLTYTFENGGLTEISELFRLSSSTGGYSYVMDVFDFAVRTLETKYAGGSYEGRNVVPLDASQSACIAAAGKYAGGGALTSDEKALLGEGIVRGWVRIVLAMGNPQTDITFTTGATEVQSSGGTVDVVLTYSRK
;
A
#
# COMPACT_ATOMS: atom_id res chain seq x y z
N MET A 1 -22.57 -6.57 13.77
CA MET A 1 -23.52 -6.68 12.62
C MET A 1 -22.71 -7.19 11.45
N THR A 2 -22.90 -8.45 11.10
CA THR A 2 -22.13 -9.14 10.06
C THR A 2 -22.68 -8.79 8.69
N GLY A 3 -21.98 -7.93 7.94
CA GLY A 3 -22.30 -7.61 6.55
C GLY A 3 -21.65 -8.62 5.61
N PHE A 4 -22.39 -9.61 5.18
CA PHE A 4 -22.01 -10.51 4.08
C PHE A 4 -22.04 -9.76 2.77
N TRP A 5 -20.88 -9.59 2.13
CA TRP A 5 -20.79 -9.11 0.75
C TRP A 5 -21.09 -10.29 -0.18
N LYS A 6 -22.19 -10.15 -0.93
CA LYS A 6 -22.54 -11.13 -1.98
C LYS A 6 -21.68 -10.89 -3.22
N LEU A 7 -20.81 -11.86 -3.51
CA LEU A 7 -20.22 -12.00 -4.84
C LEU A 7 -21.33 -12.31 -5.84
N ILE A 8 -21.45 -11.50 -6.89
CA ILE A 8 -22.35 -11.81 -8.02
C ILE A 8 -21.52 -12.58 -9.05
N LEU A 9 -21.71 -13.88 -9.07
CA LEU A 9 -21.19 -14.77 -10.11
C LEU A 9 -22.04 -14.67 -11.36
N THR A 10 -21.40 -14.42 -12.51
CA THR A 10 -21.98 -14.72 -13.82
C THR A 10 -21.24 -15.94 -14.37
N ALA A 11 -21.76 -17.13 -14.14
CA ALA A 11 -21.25 -18.33 -14.75
C ALA A 11 -21.82 -18.46 -16.17
N ALA A 12 -20.95 -18.44 -17.18
CA ALA A 12 -21.32 -18.88 -18.52
C ALA A 12 -21.34 -20.42 -18.53
N ALA A 13 -22.51 -21.01 -18.63
CA ALA A 13 -22.67 -22.45 -18.73
C ALA A 13 -22.23 -22.93 -20.13
N ALA A 14 -21.13 -23.65 -20.20
CA ALA A 14 -20.78 -24.44 -21.37
C ALA A 14 -21.54 -25.79 -21.32
N LEU A 15 -22.34 -26.04 -22.33
CA LEU A 15 -23.01 -27.35 -22.50
C LEU A 15 -21.99 -28.37 -23.02
N PRO A 16 -21.86 -29.55 -22.42
CA PRO A 16 -21.05 -30.64 -22.97
C PRO A 16 -21.77 -31.26 -24.15
N VAL A 17 -21.22 -31.16 -25.33
CA VAL A 17 -21.67 -31.96 -26.49
C VAL A 17 -20.80 -33.21 -26.50
N LEU A 18 -21.38 -34.33 -26.12
CA LEU A 18 -20.83 -35.66 -26.36
C LEU A 18 -21.22 -36.10 -27.77
N ALA A 19 -20.28 -36.06 -28.70
CA ALA A 19 -20.39 -36.77 -29.97
C ALA A 19 -19.21 -37.77 -30.04
N ALA A 20 -19.53 -39.06 -29.90
CA ALA A 20 -18.57 -40.12 -30.15
C ALA A 20 -18.47 -40.34 -31.68
N CYS A 21 -17.31 -40.05 -32.27
CA CYS A 21 -16.95 -40.55 -33.60
C CYS A 21 -16.07 -41.79 -33.43
N ASP A 22 -16.40 -42.86 -34.12
CA ASP A 22 -15.82 -44.20 -34.04
C ASP A 22 -14.53 -44.37 -34.89
N ASP A 23 -13.87 -43.28 -35.21
CA ASP A 23 -12.65 -43.26 -36.04
C ASP A 23 -11.35 -43.13 -35.26
N GLY A 24 -11.43 -43.21 -33.92
CA GLY A 24 -10.28 -43.12 -33.02
C GLY A 24 -9.78 -41.68 -32.82
N THR A 25 -10.39 -40.67 -33.42
CA THR A 25 -10.07 -39.26 -33.16
C THR A 25 -10.70 -38.82 -31.83
N VAL A 26 -9.88 -38.30 -30.93
CA VAL A 26 -10.33 -37.80 -29.64
C VAL A 26 -10.73 -36.33 -29.80
N THR A 27 -12.00 -36.03 -29.49
CA THR A 27 -12.46 -34.64 -29.47
C THR A 27 -11.91 -33.92 -28.22
N PRO A 28 -11.09 -32.87 -28.35
CA PRO A 28 -10.61 -32.11 -27.23
C PRO A 28 -11.74 -31.45 -26.42
N ALA A 29 -11.64 -31.50 -25.12
CA ALA A 29 -12.56 -30.75 -24.26
C ALA A 29 -12.21 -29.26 -24.27
N ALA A 30 -13.23 -28.41 -24.18
CA ALA A 30 -13.00 -26.98 -23.92
C ALA A 30 -12.31 -26.78 -22.58
N PRO A 31 -11.44 -25.77 -22.42
CA PRO A 31 -10.82 -25.45 -21.13
C PRO A 31 -11.88 -25.25 -20.04
N GLU A 32 -11.67 -25.90 -18.88
CA GLU A 32 -12.50 -25.73 -17.70
C GLU A 32 -11.70 -24.95 -16.64
N LEU A 33 -12.02 -23.66 -16.47
CA LEU A 33 -11.33 -22.78 -15.57
C LEU A 33 -12.09 -22.70 -14.23
N GLY A 34 -11.32 -22.69 -13.13
CA GLY A 34 -11.80 -22.33 -11.82
C GLY A 34 -12.10 -20.84 -11.69
N GLU A 35 -12.54 -20.41 -10.52
CA GLU A 35 -12.70 -19.01 -10.19
C GLU A 35 -11.33 -18.35 -9.99
N ILE A 36 -11.25 -17.05 -10.29
CA ILE A 36 -10.06 -16.25 -9.96
C ILE A 36 -10.03 -16.04 -8.45
N THR A 37 -8.99 -16.52 -7.81
CA THR A 37 -8.71 -16.31 -6.39
C THR A 37 -7.65 -15.23 -6.19
N VAL A 38 -7.71 -14.52 -5.07
CA VAL A 38 -6.79 -13.42 -4.73
C VAL A 38 -6.06 -13.74 -3.44
N SER A 39 -4.77 -13.42 -3.37
CA SER A 39 -3.93 -13.70 -2.20
C SER A 39 -4.31 -12.91 -0.94
N GLN A 40 -5.14 -11.88 -1.06
CA GLN A 40 -5.48 -10.96 0.01
C GLN A 40 -6.99 -10.70 0.07
N GLU A 41 -7.54 -10.60 1.28
CA GLU A 41 -8.95 -10.27 1.50
C GLU A 41 -9.26 -8.79 1.21
N LYS A 42 -8.34 -7.89 1.59
CA LYS A 42 -8.40 -6.46 1.26
C LYS A 42 -7.29 -6.11 0.28
N ILE A 43 -7.64 -5.41 -0.79
CA ILE A 43 -6.69 -4.98 -1.82
C ILE A 43 -6.45 -3.48 -1.66
N GLY A 44 -5.21 -3.14 -1.31
CA GLY A 44 -4.77 -1.75 -1.18
C GLY A 44 -4.07 -1.24 -2.44
N VAL A 45 -4.18 0.05 -2.70
CA VAL A 45 -3.35 0.73 -3.71
C VAL A 45 -1.86 0.51 -3.39
N GLY A 46 -1.07 0.15 -4.41
CA GLY A 46 0.35 -0.13 -4.27
C GLY A 46 0.70 -1.51 -3.71
N HIS A 47 -0.29 -2.34 -3.34
CA HIS A 47 -0.03 -3.71 -2.87
C HIS A 47 0.11 -4.68 -4.05
N GLN A 48 1.17 -5.48 -4.02
CA GLN A 48 1.24 -6.60 -4.94
C GLN A 48 0.23 -7.66 -4.53
N ILE A 49 -0.64 -8.02 -5.46
CA ILE A 49 -1.58 -9.14 -5.33
C ILE A 49 -1.15 -10.27 -6.23
N VAL A 50 -1.52 -11.49 -5.84
CA VAL A 50 -1.37 -12.68 -6.65
C VAL A 50 -2.75 -13.19 -7.01
N LEU A 51 -3.05 -13.21 -8.29
CA LEU A 51 -4.27 -13.74 -8.87
C LEU A 51 -3.99 -15.16 -9.34
N THR A 52 -4.85 -16.08 -8.99
CA THR A 52 -4.64 -17.50 -9.30
C THR A 52 -5.93 -18.14 -9.81
N VAL A 53 -5.83 -18.93 -10.88
CA VAL A 53 -6.90 -19.75 -11.42
C VAL A 53 -6.42 -21.20 -11.51
N GLU A 54 -7.22 -22.15 -11.04
CA GLU A 54 -6.96 -23.56 -11.25
C GLU A 54 -7.54 -23.99 -12.60
N ASP A 55 -6.74 -24.69 -13.37
CA ASP A 55 -7.19 -25.35 -14.59
C ASP A 55 -7.69 -26.74 -14.25
N LYS A 56 -8.95 -26.98 -14.51
CA LYS A 56 -9.65 -28.26 -14.30
C LYS A 56 -9.84 -29.04 -15.60
N THR A 57 -9.32 -28.53 -16.70
CA THR A 57 -9.50 -29.11 -18.03
C THR A 57 -9.02 -30.55 -18.06
N PRO A 58 -9.88 -31.50 -18.46
CA PRO A 58 -9.43 -32.84 -18.80
C PRO A 58 -8.55 -32.75 -20.03
N VAL A 59 -7.25 -33.03 -19.91
CA VAL A 59 -6.36 -33.09 -21.07
C VAL A 59 -6.69 -34.33 -21.88
N VAL A 60 -7.43 -34.14 -22.94
CA VAL A 60 -7.81 -35.18 -23.89
C VAL A 60 -7.27 -34.76 -25.26
N GLY A 61 -6.45 -35.61 -25.86
CA GLY A 61 -5.83 -35.33 -27.16
C GLY A 61 -4.39 -34.81 -27.05
N ASN A 62 -3.79 -34.53 -28.18
CA ASN A 62 -2.42 -34.10 -28.32
C ASN A 62 -2.33 -32.57 -28.20
N LEU A 63 -2.24 -32.04 -26.97
CA LEU A 63 -2.13 -30.60 -26.71
C LEU A 63 -0.83 -30.05 -27.33
N TYR A 64 -0.96 -29.07 -28.23
CA TYR A 64 0.16 -28.42 -28.89
C TYR A 64 0.62 -27.15 -28.17
N SER A 65 -0.31 -26.27 -27.81
CA SER A 65 0.02 -25.03 -27.10
C SER A 65 -1.11 -24.60 -26.16
N ILE A 66 -0.73 -23.85 -25.14
CA ILE A 66 -1.62 -23.14 -24.21
C ILE A 66 -1.24 -21.67 -24.26
N ASP A 67 -2.22 -20.80 -24.41
CA ASP A 67 -2.05 -19.36 -24.49
C ASP A 67 -2.94 -18.65 -23.45
N PRO A 68 -2.44 -18.44 -22.21
CA PRO A 68 -3.14 -17.73 -21.17
C PRO A 68 -2.92 -16.23 -21.30
N VAL A 69 -3.98 -15.46 -21.47
CA VAL A 69 -3.95 -14.00 -21.54
C VAL A 69 -4.71 -13.41 -20.37
N TRP A 70 -4.00 -12.70 -19.51
CA TRP A 70 -4.57 -11.93 -18.41
C TRP A 70 -4.85 -10.49 -18.86
N THR A 71 -6.05 -10.00 -18.56
CA THR A 71 -6.48 -8.63 -18.84
C THR A 71 -6.98 -7.98 -17.56
N ILE A 72 -6.50 -6.79 -17.24
CA ILE A 72 -6.95 -6.01 -16.09
C ILE A 72 -7.43 -4.64 -16.59
N ASN A 73 -8.70 -4.32 -16.30
CA ASN A 73 -9.36 -3.09 -16.76
C ASN A 73 -9.20 -2.86 -18.28
N GLY A 74 -9.29 -3.94 -19.06
CA GLY A 74 -9.16 -3.90 -20.52
C GLY A 74 -7.72 -3.83 -21.04
N SER A 75 -6.71 -3.84 -20.18
CA SER A 75 -5.30 -3.85 -20.57
C SER A 75 -4.68 -5.22 -20.35
N GLU A 76 -4.01 -5.74 -21.37
CA GLU A 76 -3.30 -7.01 -21.29
C GLU A 76 -2.07 -6.91 -20.39
N ILE A 77 -1.83 -7.93 -19.57
CA ILE A 77 -0.69 -8.02 -18.67
C ILE A 77 0.45 -8.76 -19.35
N LEU A 78 1.64 -8.17 -19.29
CA LEU A 78 2.85 -8.74 -19.91
C LEU A 78 3.18 -10.12 -19.33
N GLU A 79 3.63 -11.04 -20.17
CA GLU A 79 4.00 -12.41 -19.81
C GLU A 79 4.97 -12.51 -18.61
N LEU A 80 5.89 -11.54 -18.48
CA LEU A 80 6.87 -11.54 -17.37
C LEU A 80 6.21 -11.46 -15.96
N TYR A 81 4.94 -11.00 -15.89
CA TYR A 81 4.16 -10.94 -14.65
C TYR A 81 3.18 -12.10 -14.51
N THR A 82 3.23 -13.06 -15.42
CA THR A 82 2.33 -14.21 -15.44
C THR A 82 3.10 -15.52 -15.42
N SER A 83 2.48 -16.58 -14.95
CA SER A 83 3.03 -17.91 -15.06
C SER A 83 1.91 -18.94 -15.29
N CYS A 84 2.25 -19.98 -16.03
CA CYS A 84 1.40 -21.15 -16.24
C CYS A 84 2.18 -22.38 -15.80
N THR A 85 1.64 -23.14 -14.87
CA THR A 85 2.24 -24.37 -14.38
C THR A 85 1.27 -25.52 -14.62
N MET A 86 1.69 -26.51 -15.43
CA MET A 86 0.90 -27.70 -15.76
C MET A 86 1.54 -28.93 -15.11
N TYR A 87 0.85 -29.58 -14.19
CA TYR A 87 1.29 -30.81 -13.56
C TYR A 87 0.21 -31.86 -13.61
N GLY A 88 0.46 -32.96 -14.35
CA GLY A 88 -0.37 -34.18 -14.30
C GLY A 88 -1.86 -33.95 -14.60
N GLY A 89 -2.20 -33.08 -15.52
CA GLY A 89 -3.60 -32.77 -15.86
C GLY A 89 -4.27 -31.73 -14.96
N LYS A 90 -3.49 -31.10 -14.06
CA LYS A 90 -3.94 -29.94 -13.28
C LYS A 90 -3.02 -28.78 -13.56
N GLY A 91 -3.58 -27.70 -14.10
CA GLY A 91 -2.85 -26.46 -14.37
C GLY A 91 -3.15 -25.39 -13.32
N ARG A 92 -2.24 -24.44 -13.24
CA ARG A 92 -2.44 -23.23 -12.45
C ARG A 92 -1.93 -22.03 -13.26
N TYR A 93 -2.80 -21.05 -13.44
CA TYR A 93 -2.45 -19.77 -14.02
C TYR A 93 -2.30 -18.76 -12.90
N THR A 94 -1.20 -17.99 -12.92
CA THR A 94 -0.91 -17.00 -11.89
C THR A 94 -0.55 -15.68 -12.54
N CYS A 95 -1.06 -14.58 -11.98
CA CYS A 95 -0.71 -13.22 -12.38
C CYS A 95 -0.33 -12.40 -11.15
N TYR A 96 0.77 -11.66 -11.23
CA TYR A 96 1.26 -10.72 -10.23
C TYR A 96 0.90 -9.31 -10.68
N TYR A 97 0.17 -8.58 -9.86
CA TYR A 97 -0.29 -7.24 -10.21
C TYR A 97 -0.22 -6.28 -9.04
N VAL A 98 0.06 -5.01 -9.30
CA VAL A 98 0.05 -3.92 -8.32
C VAL A 98 -0.99 -2.88 -8.75
N PRO A 99 -2.15 -2.81 -8.09
CA PRO A 99 -3.15 -1.78 -8.38
C PRO A 99 -2.63 -0.38 -8.03
N MET A 100 -2.76 0.56 -8.96
CA MET A 100 -2.26 1.93 -8.78
C MET A 100 -3.37 2.94 -8.47
N ASN A 101 -4.64 2.55 -8.57
CA ASN A 101 -5.79 3.41 -8.35
C ASN A 101 -6.86 2.67 -7.55
N THR A 102 -7.64 3.43 -6.77
CA THR A 102 -8.83 2.93 -6.08
C THR A 102 -9.99 2.68 -7.02
N GLY A 103 -10.95 1.89 -6.57
CA GLY A 103 -12.20 1.57 -7.26
C GLY A 103 -12.27 0.14 -7.75
N THR A 104 -13.27 -0.15 -8.57
CA THR A 104 -13.48 -1.51 -9.08
C THR A 104 -12.45 -1.87 -10.14
N MET A 105 -11.77 -2.98 -9.92
CA MET A 105 -10.81 -3.58 -10.85
C MET A 105 -11.42 -4.85 -11.46
N GLU A 106 -11.60 -4.86 -12.77
CA GLU A 106 -12.05 -6.03 -13.51
C GLU A 106 -10.85 -6.84 -13.98
N VAL A 107 -10.83 -8.12 -13.65
CA VAL A 107 -9.77 -9.07 -14.01
C VAL A 107 -10.39 -10.17 -14.86
N ILE A 108 -9.78 -10.45 -15.99
CA ILE A 108 -10.20 -11.50 -16.93
C ILE A 108 -8.99 -12.38 -17.25
N LEU A 109 -9.16 -13.68 -17.17
CA LEU A 109 -8.25 -14.65 -17.76
C LEU A 109 -8.94 -15.31 -18.94
N ASN A 110 -8.33 -15.21 -20.12
CA ASN A 110 -8.67 -15.99 -21.29
C ASN A 110 -7.59 -17.06 -21.50
N VAL A 111 -8.00 -18.30 -21.74
CA VAL A 111 -7.07 -19.39 -22.02
C VAL A 111 -7.44 -19.99 -23.36
N GLY A 112 -6.52 -19.92 -24.32
CA GLY A 112 -6.59 -20.62 -25.58
C GLY A 112 -5.80 -21.92 -25.53
N MET A 113 -6.33 -23.01 -26.09
CA MET A 113 -5.65 -24.30 -26.24
C MET A 113 -5.72 -24.72 -27.70
N ARG A 114 -4.59 -25.16 -28.23
CA ARG A 114 -4.49 -25.74 -29.58
C ARG A 114 -4.08 -27.20 -29.48
N PHE A 115 -4.72 -28.01 -30.32
CA PHE A 115 -4.50 -29.43 -30.32
C PHE A 115 -4.07 -29.90 -31.75
N ASN A 116 -3.04 -30.77 -31.81
CA ASN A 116 -2.73 -31.52 -33.00
C ASN A 116 -3.70 -32.69 -33.15
N ASP A 117 -3.98 -33.07 -34.37
CA ASP A 117 -4.79 -34.23 -34.74
C ASP A 117 -6.24 -34.15 -34.21
N ALA A 118 -6.73 -32.94 -33.94
CA ALA A 118 -8.12 -32.72 -33.53
C ALA A 118 -9.06 -32.82 -34.76
N PRO A 119 -10.31 -33.26 -34.58
CA PRO A 119 -11.34 -33.16 -35.63
C PRO A 119 -11.54 -31.71 -36.08
N ALA A 120 -11.95 -31.53 -37.32
CA ALA A 120 -12.20 -30.20 -37.89
C ALA A 120 -13.18 -29.39 -37.03
N GLY A 121 -12.77 -28.17 -36.64
CA GLY A 121 -13.52 -27.28 -35.75
C GLY A 121 -13.22 -27.45 -34.25
N TYR A 122 -12.32 -28.36 -33.87
CA TYR A 122 -11.86 -28.56 -32.51
C TYR A 122 -10.36 -28.30 -32.30
N GLU A 123 -9.68 -27.82 -33.35
CA GLU A 123 -8.24 -27.53 -33.32
C GLU A 123 -7.90 -26.45 -32.31
N GLU A 124 -8.83 -25.55 -32.08
CA GLU A 124 -8.71 -24.47 -31.09
C GLU A 124 -9.90 -24.48 -30.14
N GLN A 125 -9.61 -24.50 -28.85
CA GLN A 125 -10.60 -24.40 -27.78
C GLN A 125 -10.25 -23.23 -26.88
N SER A 126 -11.22 -22.54 -26.30
CA SER A 126 -10.97 -21.44 -25.40
C SER A 126 -12.00 -21.34 -24.27
N ALA A 127 -11.57 -20.83 -23.14
CA ALA A 127 -12.46 -20.47 -22.04
C ALA A 127 -11.99 -19.17 -21.38
N SER A 128 -12.91 -18.54 -20.63
CA SER A 128 -12.67 -17.30 -19.93
C SER A 128 -13.26 -17.35 -18.54
N THR A 129 -12.57 -16.71 -17.58
CA THR A 129 -13.10 -16.47 -16.23
C THR A 129 -12.87 -15.03 -15.84
N THR A 130 -13.78 -14.43 -15.07
CA THR A 130 -13.77 -13.01 -14.74
C THR A 130 -14.08 -12.82 -13.26
N VAL A 131 -13.41 -11.84 -12.63
CA VAL A 131 -13.73 -11.35 -11.29
C VAL A 131 -13.70 -9.82 -11.25
N ARG A 132 -14.51 -9.23 -10.38
CA ARG A 132 -14.44 -7.80 -10.04
C ARG A 132 -14.02 -7.67 -8.59
N LEU A 133 -12.96 -6.89 -8.39
CA LEU A 133 -12.31 -6.68 -7.10
C LEU A 133 -12.39 -5.21 -6.74
N GLU A 134 -12.55 -4.90 -5.47
CA GLU A 134 -12.53 -3.53 -4.97
C GLU A 134 -11.13 -3.20 -4.46
N VAL A 135 -10.54 -2.12 -4.99
CA VAL A 135 -9.25 -1.58 -4.56
C VAL A 135 -9.50 -0.34 -3.72
N VAL A 136 -8.95 -0.31 -2.52
CA VAL A 136 -9.16 0.78 -1.56
C VAL A 136 -7.85 1.44 -1.14
N GLU A 137 -7.94 2.67 -0.61
CA GLU A 137 -6.80 3.30 0.06
C GLU A 137 -6.43 2.53 1.33
N CYS A 138 -5.13 2.46 1.61
CA CYS A 138 -4.62 1.93 2.87
C CYS A 138 -4.92 2.88 4.03
N ASP A 139 -5.13 2.35 5.22
CA ASP A 139 -5.42 3.16 6.41
C ASP A 139 -4.21 4.02 6.80
N ALA A 140 -3.00 3.47 6.69
CA ALA A 140 -1.74 4.17 6.90
C ALA A 140 -0.61 3.51 6.12
N ARG A 141 0.22 4.29 5.44
CA ARG A 141 1.31 3.81 4.58
C ARG A 141 0.79 2.74 3.59
N SER A 142 1.39 1.54 3.66
CA SER A 142 1.00 0.36 2.88
C SER A 142 0.18 -0.66 3.68
N SER A 143 -0.44 -0.26 4.81
CA SER A 143 -1.06 -1.18 5.76
C SER A 143 -2.51 -0.83 6.06
N PHE A 144 -3.27 -1.85 6.47
CA PHE A 144 -4.61 -1.69 7.05
C PHE A 144 -4.55 -1.93 8.55
N TRP A 145 -5.42 -1.24 9.30
CA TRP A 145 -5.56 -1.48 10.74
C TRP A 145 -6.04 -2.90 11.01
N GLY A 146 -5.38 -3.57 11.92
CA GLY A 146 -5.62 -4.96 12.25
C GLY A 146 -4.85 -5.96 11.41
N ASP A 147 -4.06 -5.55 10.41
CA ASP A 147 -3.14 -6.44 9.71
C ASP A 147 -2.22 -7.15 10.70
N SER A 148 -1.95 -8.44 10.46
CA SER A 148 -0.98 -9.18 11.25
C SER A 148 0.45 -8.73 10.96
N ALA A 149 1.37 -8.99 11.90
CA ALA A 149 2.78 -8.69 11.68
C ALA A 149 3.36 -9.38 10.44
N ALA A 150 2.90 -10.58 10.11
CA ALA A 150 3.34 -11.32 8.91
C ALA A 150 2.93 -10.59 7.63
N ILE A 151 1.69 -10.09 7.55
CA ILE A 151 1.18 -9.33 6.40
C ILE A 151 1.94 -8.00 6.29
N THR A 152 2.11 -7.30 7.40
CA THR A 152 2.82 -6.01 7.43
C THR A 152 4.28 -6.17 6.98
N MET A 153 5.00 -7.18 7.49
CA MET A 153 6.40 -7.45 7.08
C MET A 153 6.52 -7.88 5.60
N TYR A 154 5.51 -8.52 5.06
CA TYR A 154 5.49 -8.83 3.62
C TYR A 154 5.43 -7.56 2.77
N ARG A 155 4.68 -6.54 3.20
CA ARG A 155 4.52 -5.26 2.50
C ARG A 155 5.64 -4.26 2.79
N GLU A 156 6.22 -4.32 4.00
CA GLU A 156 7.35 -3.49 4.45
C GLU A 156 8.53 -4.41 4.80
N PRO A 157 9.27 -4.90 3.78
CA PRO A 157 10.39 -5.78 4.00
C PRO A 157 11.51 -5.03 4.74
N GLY A 158 12.14 -5.69 5.69
CA GLY A 158 13.20 -5.09 6.52
C GLY A 158 12.78 -4.75 7.93
N LEU A 159 11.50 -4.89 8.29
CA LEU A 159 11.05 -4.77 9.67
C LEU A 159 11.55 -5.95 10.51
N VAL A 160 12.10 -5.65 11.69
CA VAL A 160 12.63 -6.63 12.65
C VAL A 160 11.94 -6.46 13.99
N LYS A 161 11.54 -7.57 14.61
CA LYS A 161 10.91 -7.57 15.93
C LYS A 161 11.87 -7.06 17.00
N ARG A 162 11.42 -6.10 17.81
CA ARG A 162 12.20 -5.52 18.90
C ARG A 162 12.06 -6.35 20.18
N GLY A 163 12.99 -7.28 20.39
CA GLY A 163 13.01 -8.13 21.56
C GLY A 163 11.75 -8.99 21.72
N SER A 164 11.14 -9.02 22.89
CA SER A 164 9.89 -9.76 23.18
C SER A 164 8.63 -8.93 23.03
N SER A 165 8.74 -7.64 22.70
CA SER A 165 7.58 -6.74 22.50
C SER A 165 6.88 -7.03 21.17
N ASP A 166 5.63 -6.60 21.05
CA ASP A 166 4.89 -6.62 19.78
C ASP A 166 5.15 -5.34 18.95
N VAL A 167 6.41 -4.88 18.97
CA VAL A 167 6.91 -3.73 18.24
C VAL A 167 7.94 -4.21 17.22
N TYR A 168 7.82 -3.71 16.00
CA TYR A 168 8.74 -3.98 14.90
C TYR A 168 9.36 -2.66 14.45
N ILE A 169 10.65 -2.68 14.17
CA ILE A 169 11.44 -1.51 13.77
C ILE A 169 12.17 -1.79 12.46
N GLY A 170 12.42 -0.74 11.69
CA GLY A 170 13.17 -0.83 10.43
C GLY A 170 13.43 0.54 9.84
N GLU A 171 13.92 0.56 8.63
CA GLU A 171 14.10 1.77 7.83
C GLU A 171 13.30 1.63 6.52
N GLY A 172 12.77 2.74 6.03
CA GLY A 172 12.04 2.74 4.77
C GLY A 172 11.84 4.15 4.21
N SER A 173 11.18 4.23 3.07
CA SER A 173 10.79 5.52 2.50
C SER A 173 9.72 6.18 3.36
N SER A 174 9.71 7.51 3.44
CA SER A 174 8.64 8.23 4.11
C SER A 174 7.31 8.13 3.34
N SER A 175 6.21 8.18 4.07
CA SER A 175 4.85 8.33 3.51
C SER A 175 4.54 9.75 3.03
N ILE A 176 5.42 10.72 3.32
CA ILE A 176 5.30 12.11 2.86
C ILE A 176 5.89 12.21 1.45
N SER A 177 5.00 12.31 0.45
CA SER A 177 5.42 12.43 -0.95
C SER A 177 6.29 13.67 -1.18
N GLY A 178 7.41 13.49 -1.90
CA GLY A 178 8.33 14.57 -2.25
C GLY A 178 9.30 15.00 -1.15
N ILE A 179 9.29 14.35 0.03
CA ILE A 179 10.23 14.68 1.12
C ILE A 179 11.70 14.44 0.72
N THR A 180 11.94 13.57 -0.26
CA THR A 180 13.29 13.33 -0.84
C THR A 180 13.92 14.57 -1.45
N ASN A 181 13.12 15.56 -1.86
CA ASN A 181 13.63 16.87 -2.33
C ASN A 181 14.42 17.62 -1.25
N TYR A 182 14.26 17.21 0.01
CA TYR A 182 14.99 17.74 1.15
C TYR A 182 16.09 16.78 1.64
N ASN A 183 16.57 15.87 0.77
CA ASN A 183 17.60 14.88 1.06
C ASN A 183 17.22 13.89 2.20
N ILE A 184 15.93 13.70 2.45
CA ILE A 184 15.43 12.68 3.36
C ILE A 184 15.07 11.46 2.53
N ASN A 185 16.02 10.53 2.41
CA ASN A 185 15.89 9.34 1.58
C ASN A 185 15.31 8.14 2.33
N SER A 186 15.47 8.12 3.66
CA SER A 186 14.89 7.09 4.54
C SER A 186 14.45 7.70 5.87
N VAL A 187 13.55 7.00 6.54
CA VAL A 187 13.06 7.30 7.89
C VAL A 187 13.13 6.04 8.74
N ASP A 188 13.32 6.21 10.04
CA ASP A 188 13.21 5.08 10.96
C ASP A 188 11.71 4.77 11.16
N LEU A 189 11.36 3.51 11.01
CA LEU A 189 9.99 3.02 11.09
C LEU A 189 9.77 2.26 12.39
N THR A 190 8.63 2.48 13.01
CA THR A 190 8.16 1.69 14.15
C THR A 190 6.71 1.26 13.91
N TYR A 191 6.43 -0.02 14.04
CA TYR A 191 5.11 -0.63 13.92
C TYR A 191 4.74 -1.29 15.24
N THR A 192 3.60 -0.93 15.80
CA THR A 192 3.10 -1.48 17.07
C THR A 192 1.86 -2.33 16.83
N PHE A 193 1.83 -3.51 17.43
CA PHE A 193 0.73 -4.46 17.32
C PHE A 193 0.13 -4.71 18.70
N GLU A 194 -1.20 -4.76 18.76
CA GLU A 194 -1.95 -5.14 19.96
C GLU A 194 -2.91 -6.29 19.60
N ASN A 195 -2.93 -7.32 20.44
CA ASN A 195 -3.75 -8.52 20.20
C ASN A 195 -3.54 -9.14 18.79
N GLY A 196 -2.31 -9.03 18.27
CA GLY A 196 -1.91 -9.57 16.98
C GLY A 196 -2.26 -8.72 15.77
N GLY A 197 -2.91 -7.57 15.94
CA GLY A 197 -3.27 -6.64 14.88
C GLY A 197 -2.53 -5.31 14.97
N LEU A 198 -2.20 -4.71 13.83
CA LEU A 198 -1.55 -3.41 13.72
C LEU A 198 -2.42 -2.29 14.30
N THR A 199 -1.85 -1.48 15.20
CA THR A 199 -2.53 -0.37 15.87
C THR A 199 -1.85 0.98 15.71
N GLU A 200 -0.53 1.00 15.48
CA GLU A 200 0.23 2.24 15.33
C GLU A 200 1.40 2.08 14.37
N ILE A 201 1.68 3.13 13.61
CA ILE A 201 2.87 3.27 12.77
C ILE A 201 3.49 4.63 13.06
N SER A 202 4.80 4.65 13.31
CA SER A 202 5.56 5.90 13.46
C SER A 202 6.71 5.98 12.46
N GLU A 203 6.91 7.17 11.88
CA GLU A 203 8.05 7.54 11.06
C GLU A 203 8.87 8.59 11.81
N LEU A 204 10.13 8.30 12.06
CA LEU A 204 11.07 9.23 12.69
C LEU A 204 11.99 9.84 11.63
N PHE A 205 11.93 11.16 11.53
CA PHE A 205 12.77 11.97 10.69
C PHE A 205 13.86 12.64 11.53
N ARG A 206 15.12 12.60 11.09
CA ARG A 206 16.20 13.34 11.71
C ARG A 206 16.58 14.56 10.87
N LEU A 207 16.21 15.74 11.34
CA LEU A 207 16.51 16.99 10.67
C LEU A 207 17.74 17.64 11.30
N SER A 208 18.71 18.03 10.48
CA SER A 208 19.94 18.69 10.94
C SER A 208 20.06 20.11 10.42
N SER A 209 20.30 21.06 11.33
CA SER A 209 20.60 22.44 10.95
C SER A 209 21.95 22.60 10.23
N SER A 210 22.83 21.59 10.28
CA SER A 210 24.10 21.60 9.54
C SER A 210 23.92 21.52 8.03
N THR A 211 22.77 21.03 7.55
CA THR A 211 22.48 20.88 6.11
C THR A 211 22.14 22.21 5.44
N GLY A 212 21.41 23.10 6.11
CA GLY A 212 20.94 24.36 5.51
C GLY A 212 20.55 25.44 6.54
N GLY A 213 21.10 25.35 7.75
CA GLY A 213 20.76 26.26 8.85
C GLY A 213 19.42 25.93 9.51
N TYR A 214 19.01 26.78 10.41
CA TYR A 214 17.76 26.59 11.16
C TYR A 214 16.51 26.80 10.27
N SER A 215 16.56 27.66 9.27
CA SER A 215 15.47 27.85 8.32
C SER A 215 15.13 26.57 7.54
N TYR A 216 16.15 25.76 7.23
CA TYR A 216 15.94 24.46 6.58
C TYR A 216 15.07 23.53 7.40
N VAL A 217 15.24 23.47 8.72
CA VAL A 217 14.38 22.66 9.60
C VAL A 217 12.91 23.05 9.46
N MET A 218 12.65 24.37 9.41
CA MET A 218 11.30 24.89 9.20
C MET A 218 10.77 24.65 7.78
N ASP A 219 11.62 24.73 6.75
CA ASP A 219 11.20 24.47 5.38
C ASP A 219 10.77 23.02 5.20
N VAL A 220 11.52 22.07 5.76
CA VAL A 220 11.15 20.65 5.74
C VAL A 220 9.86 20.40 6.53
N PHE A 221 9.77 20.97 7.74
CA PHE A 221 8.60 20.80 8.58
C PHE A 221 7.34 21.39 7.93
N ASP A 222 7.41 22.61 7.40
CA ASP A 222 6.29 23.27 6.72
C ASP A 222 5.87 22.51 5.44
N PHE A 223 6.83 21.99 4.68
CA PHE A 223 6.54 21.15 3.52
C PHE A 223 5.76 19.87 3.93
N ALA A 224 6.24 19.19 4.96
CA ALA A 224 5.60 17.99 5.48
C ALA A 224 4.16 18.28 5.98
N VAL A 225 4.00 19.35 6.75
CA VAL A 225 2.69 19.81 7.24
C VAL A 225 1.72 20.06 6.10
N ARG A 226 2.10 20.85 5.10
CA ARG A 226 1.23 21.15 3.94
C ARG A 226 0.87 19.92 3.13
N THR A 227 1.81 18.98 2.99
CA THR A 227 1.56 17.72 2.29
C THR A 227 0.52 16.88 3.04
N LEU A 228 0.66 16.78 4.36
CA LEU A 228 -0.30 16.07 5.21
C LEU A 228 -1.67 16.77 5.22
N GLU A 229 -1.71 18.10 5.38
CA GLU A 229 -2.95 18.89 5.32
C GLU A 229 -3.68 18.68 3.99
N THR A 230 -2.96 18.63 2.87
CA THR A 230 -3.53 18.36 1.55
C THR A 230 -4.07 16.94 1.43
N LYS A 231 -3.29 15.95 1.87
CA LYS A 231 -3.65 14.54 1.81
C LYS A 231 -4.91 14.24 2.65
N TYR A 232 -5.04 14.88 3.80
CA TYR A 232 -6.13 14.64 4.76
C TYR A 232 -7.16 15.77 4.84
N ALA A 233 -7.24 16.61 3.81
CA ALA A 233 -8.13 17.79 3.75
C ALA A 233 -9.62 17.48 3.98
N GLY A 234 -10.07 16.24 3.73
CA GLY A 234 -11.45 15.79 3.97
C GLY A 234 -11.70 15.21 5.36
N GLY A 235 -10.69 15.15 6.21
CA GLY A 235 -10.76 14.57 7.56
C GLY A 235 -10.95 15.60 8.66
N SER A 236 -10.80 15.16 9.90
CA SER A 236 -10.75 16.06 11.06
C SER A 236 -9.37 16.75 11.12
N TYR A 237 -9.39 18.07 11.28
CA TYR A 237 -8.19 18.88 11.45
C TYR A 237 -8.30 19.66 12.76
N GLU A 238 -7.46 19.29 13.73
CA GLU A 238 -7.44 19.94 15.05
C GLU A 238 -6.53 21.16 15.10
N GLY A 239 -5.73 21.37 14.04
CA GLY A 239 -4.84 22.51 13.90
C GLY A 239 -3.41 22.23 14.30
N ARG A 240 -2.62 23.31 14.32
CA ARG A 240 -1.23 23.33 14.74
C ARG A 240 -1.18 23.86 16.16
N ASN A 241 -0.79 23.03 17.11
CA ASN A 241 -0.65 23.42 18.49
C ASN A 241 0.82 23.72 18.81
N VAL A 242 1.06 24.79 19.56
CA VAL A 242 2.40 25.18 20.05
C VAL A 242 2.48 24.92 21.54
N VAL A 243 3.50 24.17 21.93
CA VAL A 243 3.83 23.92 23.33
C VAL A 243 5.12 24.65 23.63
N PRO A 244 5.07 25.79 24.39
CA PRO A 244 6.27 26.45 24.89
C PRO A 244 6.96 25.55 25.91
N LEU A 245 8.25 25.28 25.75
CA LEU A 245 9.08 24.50 26.65
C LEU A 245 10.02 25.38 27.43
N ASP A 246 10.36 26.57 26.91
CA ASP A 246 11.14 27.59 27.61
C ASP A 246 10.41 28.95 27.49
N ALA A 247 9.75 29.34 28.58
CA ALA A 247 8.96 30.58 28.61
C ALA A 247 9.80 31.85 28.45
N SER A 248 11.13 31.79 28.64
CA SER A 248 12.04 32.94 28.45
C SER A 248 12.20 33.32 26.96
N GLN A 249 11.88 32.44 26.05
CA GLN A 249 12.06 32.58 24.61
C GLN A 249 10.84 33.23 23.92
N SER A 250 10.40 34.38 24.42
CA SER A 250 9.16 35.04 24.00
C SER A 250 9.07 35.31 22.49
N ALA A 251 10.15 35.70 21.84
CA ALA A 251 10.19 35.95 20.40
C ALA A 251 9.99 34.66 19.59
N CYS A 252 10.60 33.55 20.01
CA CYS A 252 10.40 32.25 19.39
C CYS A 252 8.96 31.74 19.58
N ILE A 253 8.40 31.89 20.78
CA ILE A 253 7.01 31.54 21.09
C ILE A 253 6.03 32.35 20.23
N ALA A 254 6.30 33.66 20.05
CA ALA A 254 5.49 34.52 19.17
C ALA A 254 5.52 34.07 17.71
N ALA A 255 6.72 33.74 17.18
CA ALA A 255 6.87 33.20 15.84
C ALA A 255 6.13 31.85 15.68
N ALA A 256 6.23 30.99 16.69
CA ALA A 256 5.52 29.70 16.72
C ALA A 256 3.99 29.90 16.76
N GLY A 257 3.48 30.82 17.55
CA GLY A 257 2.07 31.17 17.61
C GLY A 257 1.54 31.73 16.27
N LYS A 258 2.33 32.59 15.61
CA LYS A 258 2.02 33.11 14.26
C LYS A 258 1.94 31.97 13.25
N TYR A 259 2.90 31.03 13.27
CA TYR A 259 2.90 29.84 12.41
C TYR A 259 1.68 28.94 12.66
N ALA A 260 1.37 28.68 13.92
CA ALA A 260 0.20 27.87 14.29
C ALA A 260 -1.11 28.51 13.84
N GLY A 261 -1.21 29.83 13.87
CA GLY A 261 -2.36 30.59 13.34
C GLY A 261 -2.42 30.68 11.81
N GLY A 262 -1.52 30.01 11.08
CA GLY A 262 -1.46 30.07 9.61
C GLY A 262 -0.82 31.32 9.05
N GLY A 263 -0.18 32.16 9.89
CA GLY A 263 0.50 33.38 9.47
C GLY A 263 1.81 33.09 8.73
N ALA A 264 2.07 33.87 7.66
CA ALA A 264 3.35 33.77 6.94
C ALA A 264 4.52 34.27 7.80
N LEU A 265 5.56 33.46 7.95
CA LEU A 265 6.79 33.84 8.66
C LEU A 265 7.73 34.61 7.74
N THR A 266 8.42 35.61 8.26
CA THR A 266 9.59 36.19 7.64
C THR A 266 10.77 35.21 7.68
N SER A 267 11.84 35.49 6.92
CA SER A 267 13.05 34.67 6.94
C SER A 267 13.67 34.57 8.34
N ASP A 268 13.70 35.68 9.08
CA ASP A 268 14.24 35.71 10.43
C ASP A 268 13.35 34.95 11.42
N GLU A 269 12.03 35.09 11.32
CA GLU A 269 11.09 34.31 12.13
C GLU A 269 11.18 32.80 11.83
N LYS A 270 11.38 32.40 10.59
CA LYS A 270 11.63 31.01 10.21
C LYS A 270 12.92 30.47 10.85
N ALA A 271 14.01 31.22 10.74
CA ALA A 271 15.29 30.82 11.33
C ALA A 271 15.18 30.72 12.85
N LEU A 272 14.55 31.70 13.48
CA LEU A 272 14.34 31.71 14.95
C LEU A 272 13.47 30.55 15.42
N LEU A 273 12.39 30.25 14.69
CA LEU A 273 11.52 29.13 15.03
C LEU A 273 12.23 27.78 14.81
N GLY A 274 12.98 27.61 13.73
CA GLY A 274 13.80 26.44 13.49
C GLY A 274 14.89 26.25 14.58
N GLU A 275 15.53 27.33 15.01
CA GLU A 275 16.46 27.28 16.16
C GLU A 275 15.73 26.85 17.43
N GLY A 276 14.56 27.43 17.72
CA GLY A 276 13.76 27.08 18.88
C GLY A 276 13.32 25.62 18.93
N ILE A 277 12.97 25.04 17.76
CA ILE A 277 12.67 23.63 17.63
C ILE A 277 13.91 22.78 17.94
N VAL A 278 15.04 23.08 17.30
CA VAL A 278 16.30 22.33 17.49
C VAL A 278 16.81 22.41 18.92
N ARG A 279 16.68 23.57 19.57
CA ARG A 279 17.10 23.78 20.96
C ARG A 279 16.08 23.35 22.00
N GLY A 280 14.88 22.92 21.56
CA GLY A 280 13.80 22.50 22.45
C GLY A 280 13.16 23.64 23.23
N TRP A 281 13.13 24.84 22.69
CA TRP A 281 12.42 25.97 23.30
C TRP A 281 10.90 25.90 23.05
N VAL A 282 10.54 25.31 21.90
CA VAL A 282 9.15 25.10 21.50
C VAL A 282 8.99 23.73 20.86
N ARG A 283 7.79 23.18 21.00
CA ARG A 283 7.33 22.01 20.27
C ARG A 283 6.11 22.40 19.46
N ILE A 284 6.04 21.93 18.21
CA ILE A 284 4.86 22.09 17.36
C ILE A 284 4.25 20.70 17.15
N VAL A 285 2.95 20.61 17.40
CA VAL A 285 2.16 19.39 17.21
C VAL A 285 1.07 19.70 16.21
N LEU A 286 1.05 18.97 15.10
CA LEU A 286 -0.05 18.93 14.17
C LEU A 286 -0.89 17.69 14.47
N ALA A 287 -2.20 17.88 14.65
CA ALA A 287 -3.13 16.79 14.84
C ALA A 287 -4.21 16.84 13.76
N MET A 288 -4.45 15.72 13.11
CA MET A 288 -5.46 15.53 12.07
C MET A 288 -5.88 14.07 12.03
N GLY A 289 -6.85 13.74 11.20
CA GLY A 289 -7.23 12.35 11.01
C GLY A 289 -8.37 12.17 10.02
N ASN A 290 -8.68 10.92 9.76
CA ASN A 290 -9.87 10.48 9.06
C ASN A 290 -10.74 9.61 9.99
N PRO A 291 -11.87 9.02 9.57
CA PRO A 291 -12.72 8.22 10.47
C PRO A 291 -12.05 7.03 11.15
N GLN A 292 -10.95 6.52 10.59
CA GLN A 292 -10.27 5.30 11.06
C GLN A 292 -8.88 5.55 11.65
N THR A 293 -8.29 6.72 11.39
CA THR A 293 -6.88 7.01 11.69
C THR A 293 -6.73 8.36 12.33
N ASP A 294 -6.08 8.43 13.49
CA ASP A 294 -5.54 9.65 14.05
C ASP A 294 -4.09 9.84 13.58
N ILE A 295 -3.74 11.07 13.23
CA ILE A 295 -2.43 11.41 12.71
C ILE A 295 -1.86 12.56 13.54
N THR A 296 -0.66 12.35 14.08
CA THR A 296 0.10 13.40 14.77
C THR A 296 1.45 13.58 14.09
N PHE A 297 1.84 14.84 13.88
CA PHE A 297 3.17 15.19 13.40
C PHE A 297 3.80 16.17 14.38
N THR A 298 4.87 15.74 15.04
CA THR A 298 5.40 16.43 16.21
C THR A 298 6.89 16.68 16.07
N THR A 299 7.34 17.90 16.38
CA THR A 299 8.76 18.24 16.53
C THR A 299 9.22 17.89 17.94
N GLY A 300 10.37 17.21 18.05
CA GLY A 300 10.96 16.84 19.32
C GLY A 300 10.15 15.77 20.05
N ALA A 301 10.43 14.50 19.78
CA ALA A 301 9.85 13.39 20.52
C ALA A 301 10.41 13.36 21.93
N THR A 302 9.55 13.42 22.90
CA THR A 302 9.62 13.09 24.35
C THR A 302 10.83 13.53 25.17
N GLU A 303 12.04 13.58 24.64
CA GLU A 303 13.20 14.17 25.30
C GLU A 303 14.04 14.90 24.27
N VAL A 304 14.12 16.21 24.43
CA VAL A 304 14.95 17.08 23.59
C VAL A 304 16.41 16.70 23.78
N GLN A 305 16.93 15.82 22.99
CA GLN A 305 18.37 15.64 22.85
C GLN A 305 18.87 16.51 21.72
N SER A 306 19.02 17.78 21.99
CA SER A 306 19.71 18.70 21.09
C SER A 306 21.23 18.51 21.22
N SER A 307 21.76 17.43 20.70
CA SER A 307 23.18 17.32 20.49
C SER A 307 23.49 17.78 19.05
N GLY A 308 24.14 18.93 18.93
CA GLY A 308 24.75 19.32 17.67
C GLY A 308 23.83 19.85 16.57
N GLY A 309 22.66 20.42 16.87
CA GLY A 309 21.78 21.04 15.87
C GLY A 309 20.89 20.06 15.10
N THR A 310 20.65 18.89 15.64
CA THR A 310 19.72 17.88 15.09
C THR A 310 18.44 17.82 15.91
N VAL A 311 17.30 17.67 15.25
CA VAL A 311 16.01 17.46 15.89
C VAL A 311 15.30 16.26 15.28
N ASP A 312 14.69 15.47 16.14
CA ASP A 312 13.80 14.39 15.74
C ASP A 312 12.39 14.94 15.51
N VAL A 313 11.78 14.56 14.41
CA VAL A 313 10.39 14.87 14.06
C VAL A 313 9.67 13.55 13.84
N VAL A 314 8.54 13.36 14.49
CA VAL A 314 7.81 12.09 14.45
C VAL A 314 6.44 12.29 13.81
N LEU A 315 6.16 11.48 12.78
CA LEU A 315 4.83 11.30 12.21
C LEU A 315 4.26 9.99 12.72
N THR A 316 3.15 10.06 13.44
CA THR A 316 2.47 8.90 13.99
C THR A 316 1.08 8.76 13.41
N TYR A 317 0.76 7.57 12.97
CA TYR A 317 -0.58 7.11 12.58
C TYR A 317 -1.06 6.14 13.65
N SER A 318 -2.26 6.34 14.18
CA SER A 318 -2.85 5.48 15.20
C SER A 318 -4.27 5.10 14.80
N ARG A 319 -4.64 3.86 15.06
CA ARG A 319 -6.00 3.37 14.88
C ARG A 319 -6.94 4.06 15.89
N LYS A 320 -8.10 4.52 15.42
CA LYS A 320 -9.20 5.03 16.27
C LYS A 320 -9.97 3.91 16.97
#